data_50323de353f870fdca2b739d6c822340
#
_entry.id   50323de353f870fdca2b739d6c822340
#
_cell.length_a   1.000
_cell.length_b   1.000
_cell.length_c   1.000
_cell.angle_alpha   90.00
_cell.angle_beta   90.00
_cell.angle_gamma   90.00
#
_symmetry.space_group_name_H-M   'P 1'
#
loop_
_entity.id
_entity.type
_entity.pdbx_description
1 polymer ?
#
loop_
_entity_poly.entity_id
_entity_poly.type
_entity_poly.pdbx_seq_one_letter_code
_entity_poly.pdbx_strand_id
1 'polypeptide(L)'
;LLVSYISDETVTNPIKDGAKDYIMKPFLMDELVRKIYHYKECRAIRRELKVLKDYFEFTMSDIDIKDVLVPLSFPLLIETNFQSYADKLVFEIAKKVDLPIKFISLSSANWQKQITNQFERTIIYLTDYHTLKRNVKDQLIKQILDKKCVICSLESDDEFTHKKVVFNSKNKSLDHSQIMSINDYIKTIVINHQNRYPDTELSKRLGISRKSLWEKRKKLEIDKKK
;
A
#
# COMPACT_ATOMS: atom_id res chain seq x y z
N LEU A 1 -25.89 -28.54 3.78
CA LEU A 1 -27.24 -29.18 3.85
C LEU A 1 -27.18 -30.64 3.43
N LEU A 2 -28.03 -31.47 4.00
CA LEU A 2 -28.22 -32.85 3.57
C LEU A 2 -29.65 -32.94 3.02
N VAL A 3 -29.79 -33.19 1.71
CA VAL A 3 -31.07 -33.16 1.02
C VAL A 3 -31.40 -34.52 0.39
N SER A 4 -32.66 -34.87 0.31
CA SER A 4 -33.12 -36.09 -0.35
C SER A 4 -33.51 -35.88 -1.80
N TYR A 5 -33.80 -34.63 -2.18
CA TYR A 5 -34.08 -34.21 -3.57
C TYR A 5 -33.75 -32.72 -3.72
N ILE A 6 -33.55 -32.30 -4.95
CA ILE A 6 -33.21 -30.91 -5.28
C ILE A 6 -34.49 -30.18 -5.68
N SER A 7 -34.79 -29.09 -4.96
CA SER A 7 -35.84 -28.14 -5.27
C SER A 7 -35.48 -26.76 -4.79
N ASP A 8 -36.33 -25.78 -5.09
CA ASP A 8 -36.13 -24.42 -4.57
C ASP A 8 -36.20 -24.38 -3.05
N GLU A 9 -37.06 -25.16 -2.43
CA GLU A 9 -37.23 -25.22 -0.99
C GLU A 9 -36.05 -25.92 -0.29
N THR A 10 -35.53 -26.99 -0.88
CA THR A 10 -34.50 -27.82 -0.23
C THR A 10 -33.10 -27.34 -0.46
N VAL A 11 -32.85 -26.61 -1.57
CA VAL A 11 -31.48 -26.14 -1.98
C VAL A 11 -31.45 -24.66 -2.25
N THR A 12 -32.27 -24.14 -3.20
CA THR A 12 -32.12 -22.77 -3.68
C THR A 12 -32.35 -21.74 -2.58
N ASN A 13 -33.43 -21.84 -1.85
CA ASN A 13 -33.75 -20.90 -0.76
C ASN A 13 -32.78 -21.01 0.41
N PRO A 14 -32.44 -22.19 0.95
CA PRO A 14 -31.42 -22.29 1.98
C PRO A 14 -30.04 -21.80 1.57
N ILE A 15 -29.64 -21.94 0.30
CA ILE A 15 -28.36 -21.33 -0.20
C ILE A 15 -28.44 -19.80 -0.19
N LYS A 16 -29.58 -19.21 -0.61
CA LYS A 16 -29.78 -17.75 -0.52
C LYS A 16 -29.78 -17.28 0.94
N ASP A 17 -30.31 -18.07 1.86
CA ASP A 17 -30.33 -17.78 3.30
C ASP A 17 -28.99 -18.01 4.02
N GLY A 18 -27.94 -18.42 3.27
CA GLY A 18 -26.58 -18.47 3.79
C GLY A 18 -25.98 -19.86 3.94
N ALA A 19 -26.68 -20.94 3.58
CA ALA A 19 -26.07 -22.25 3.47
C ALA A 19 -24.98 -22.22 2.38
N LYS A 20 -23.88 -22.90 2.62
CA LYS A 20 -22.71 -22.83 1.72
C LYS A 20 -22.71 -23.89 0.64
N ASP A 21 -23.35 -25.02 0.92
CA ASP A 21 -23.36 -26.15 0.01
C ASP A 21 -24.42 -27.18 0.45
N TYR A 22 -24.67 -28.16 -0.41
CA TYR A 22 -25.52 -29.28 -0.11
C TYR A 22 -24.89 -30.62 -0.54
N ILE A 23 -25.36 -31.70 0.04
CA ILE A 23 -25.07 -33.09 -0.34
C ILE A 23 -26.39 -33.83 -0.47
N MET A 24 -26.55 -34.55 -1.56
CA MET A 24 -27.73 -35.35 -1.83
C MET A 24 -27.60 -36.73 -1.22
N LYS A 25 -28.66 -37.22 -0.60
CA LYS A 25 -28.74 -38.60 -0.09
C LYS A 25 -29.16 -39.57 -1.23
N PRO A 26 -28.58 -40.78 -1.27
CA PRO A 26 -27.50 -41.32 -0.43
C PRO A 26 -26.15 -40.73 -0.79
N PHE A 27 -25.23 -40.49 0.18
CA PHE A 27 -23.91 -39.94 -0.03
C PHE A 27 -22.85 -40.81 0.63
N LEU A 28 -21.61 -40.69 0.13
CA LEU A 28 -20.46 -41.36 0.72
C LEU A 28 -19.92 -40.52 1.88
N MET A 29 -19.49 -41.16 2.95
CA MET A 29 -18.93 -40.50 4.10
C MET A 29 -17.69 -39.66 3.72
N ASP A 30 -16.86 -40.13 2.80
CA ASP A 30 -15.67 -39.43 2.31
C ASP A 30 -16.03 -38.12 1.59
N GLU A 31 -17.16 -38.07 0.89
CA GLU A 31 -17.63 -36.84 0.26
C GLU A 31 -18.00 -35.79 1.31
N LEU A 32 -18.71 -36.18 2.35
CA LEU A 32 -19.06 -35.31 3.46
C LEU A 32 -17.82 -34.78 4.16
N VAL A 33 -16.89 -35.66 4.50
CA VAL A 33 -15.63 -35.32 5.17
C VAL A 33 -14.81 -34.34 4.33
N ARG A 34 -14.64 -34.61 3.02
CA ARG A 34 -13.92 -33.73 2.10
C ARG A 34 -14.54 -32.33 2.04
N LYS A 35 -15.87 -32.22 1.92
CA LYS A 35 -16.56 -30.91 1.95
C LYS A 35 -16.35 -30.17 3.26
N ILE A 36 -16.43 -30.86 4.41
CA ILE A 36 -16.17 -30.24 5.71
C ILE A 36 -14.74 -29.67 5.79
N TYR A 37 -13.73 -30.45 5.38
CA TYR A 37 -12.35 -29.97 5.39
C TYR A 37 -12.15 -28.77 4.45
N HIS A 38 -12.69 -28.83 3.25
CA HIS A 38 -12.65 -27.71 2.32
C HIS A 38 -13.22 -26.40 2.91
N TYR A 39 -14.39 -26.48 3.56
CA TYR A 39 -14.98 -25.29 4.19
C TYR A 39 -14.24 -24.81 5.42
N LYS A 40 -13.64 -25.71 6.19
CA LYS A 40 -12.75 -25.32 7.30
C LYS A 40 -11.53 -24.55 6.80
N GLU A 41 -10.89 -25.04 5.75
CA GLU A 41 -9.74 -24.39 5.11
C GLU A 41 -10.13 -23.02 4.52
N CYS A 42 -11.18 -22.95 3.72
CA CYS A 42 -11.69 -21.68 3.18
C CYS A 42 -12.00 -20.66 4.29
N ARG A 43 -12.56 -21.12 5.43
CA ARG A 43 -12.83 -20.24 6.56
C ARG A 43 -11.55 -19.73 7.24
N ALA A 44 -10.54 -20.57 7.35
CA ALA A 44 -9.23 -20.16 7.89
C ALA A 44 -8.59 -19.09 6.99
N ILE A 45 -8.48 -19.34 5.69
CA ILE A 45 -7.93 -18.40 4.70
C ILE A 45 -8.70 -17.06 4.72
N ARG A 46 -10.03 -17.08 4.78
CA ARG A 46 -10.83 -15.84 4.86
C ARG A 46 -10.56 -15.03 6.13
N ARG A 47 -10.31 -15.70 7.27
CA ARG A 47 -9.95 -15.00 8.51
C ARG A 47 -8.58 -14.32 8.38
N GLU A 48 -7.59 -15.05 7.87
CA GLU A 48 -6.24 -14.51 7.66
C GLU A 48 -6.29 -13.32 6.70
N LEU A 49 -6.99 -13.45 5.57
CA LEU A 49 -7.17 -12.36 4.62
C LEU A 49 -7.85 -11.15 5.27
N LYS A 50 -8.85 -11.38 6.12
CA LYS A 50 -9.52 -10.29 6.84
C LYS A 50 -8.54 -9.56 7.77
N VAL A 51 -7.74 -10.28 8.55
CA VAL A 51 -6.73 -9.68 9.45
C VAL A 51 -5.72 -8.84 8.66
N LEU A 52 -5.21 -9.37 7.53
CA LEU A 52 -4.28 -8.63 6.68
C LEU A 52 -4.92 -7.37 6.09
N LYS A 53 -6.17 -7.46 5.67
CA LYS A 53 -6.93 -6.31 5.16
C LYS A 53 -7.16 -5.26 6.25
N ASP A 54 -7.61 -5.66 7.43
CA ASP A 54 -7.85 -4.77 8.56
C ASP A 54 -6.52 -4.08 8.98
N TYR A 55 -5.40 -4.81 8.99
CA TYR A 55 -4.08 -4.25 9.26
C TYR A 55 -3.65 -3.24 8.19
N PHE A 56 -3.86 -3.56 6.91
CA PHE A 56 -3.55 -2.63 5.83
C PHE A 56 -4.39 -1.34 5.93
N GLU A 57 -5.68 -1.46 6.17
CA GLU A 57 -6.57 -0.31 6.36
C GLU A 57 -6.14 0.52 7.59
N PHE A 58 -5.75 -0.12 8.69
CA PHE A 58 -5.22 0.54 9.87
C PHE A 58 -3.93 1.31 9.58
N THR A 59 -2.95 0.68 8.93
CA THR A 59 -1.65 1.32 8.62
C THR A 59 -1.76 2.46 7.61
N MET A 60 -2.77 2.43 6.75
CA MET A 60 -3.01 3.43 5.71
C MET A 60 -4.12 4.44 6.09
N SER A 61 -4.62 4.42 7.35
CA SER A 61 -5.75 5.25 7.79
C SER A 61 -5.48 6.76 7.64
N ASP A 62 -4.25 7.17 7.90
CA ASP A 62 -3.86 8.60 7.91
C ASP A 62 -3.60 9.18 6.51
N ILE A 63 -3.62 8.33 5.48
CA ILE A 63 -3.40 8.75 4.10
C ILE A 63 -4.74 9.08 3.44
N ASP A 64 -5.01 10.35 3.17
CA ASP A 64 -6.19 10.77 2.40
C ASP A 64 -5.85 10.90 0.92
N ILE A 65 -6.58 10.14 0.07
CA ILE A 65 -6.42 10.12 -1.39
C ILE A 65 -7.67 10.60 -2.14
N LYS A 66 -8.68 11.14 -1.43
CA LYS A 66 -9.98 11.50 -2.04
C LYS A 66 -9.86 12.54 -3.14
N ASP A 67 -8.94 13.47 -2.97
CA ASP A 67 -8.72 14.57 -3.91
C ASP A 67 -7.76 14.23 -5.04
N VAL A 68 -7.22 12.99 -5.06
CA VAL A 68 -6.25 12.58 -6.08
C VAL A 68 -6.97 12.02 -7.30
N LEU A 69 -6.99 12.81 -8.37
CA LEU A 69 -7.47 12.36 -9.67
C LEU A 69 -6.42 11.44 -10.30
N VAL A 70 -6.64 10.14 -10.21
CA VAL A 70 -5.75 9.15 -10.81
C VAL A 70 -6.27 8.77 -12.20
N PRO A 71 -5.52 9.08 -13.26
CA PRO A 71 -5.89 8.63 -14.60
C PRO A 71 -5.71 7.11 -14.71
N LEU A 72 -6.73 6.40 -15.20
CA LEU A 72 -6.66 4.95 -15.47
C LEU A 72 -5.97 4.68 -16.83
N SER A 73 -4.79 5.30 -17.03
CA SER A 73 -3.96 5.07 -18.21
C SER A 73 -2.59 4.54 -17.80
N PHE A 74 -2.11 3.55 -18.50
CA PHE A 74 -0.84 2.89 -18.22
C PHE A 74 0.16 3.10 -19.39
N PRO A 75 1.47 3.14 -19.12
CA PRO A 75 2.10 3.15 -17.80
C PRO A 75 1.83 4.45 -17.04
N LEU A 76 1.73 4.36 -15.71
CA LEU A 76 1.47 5.49 -14.82
C LEU A 76 2.64 5.67 -13.85
N LEU A 77 3.23 6.87 -13.78
CA LEU A 77 4.21 7.22 -12.76
C LEU A 77 3.52 7.95 -11.60
N ILE A 78 3.76 7.49 -10.39
CA ILE A 78 3.36 8.14 -9.16
C ILE A 78 4.62 8.71 -8.51
N GLU A 79 4.74 10.03 -8.49
CA GLU A 79 5.79 10.74 -7.76
C GLU A 79 5.26 11.12 -6.39
N THR A 80 5.97 10.73 -5.35
CA THR A 80 5.56 10.98 -3.97
C THR A 80 6.78 11.06 -3.06
N ASN A 81 6.64 11.77 -1.96
CA ASN A 81 7.67 11.79 -0.92
C ASN A 81 7.60 10.58 0.04
N PHE A 82 6.57 9.73 -0.06
CA PHE A 82 6.40 8.54 0.78
C PHE A 82 5.83 7.38 -0.05
N GLN A 83 6.50 6.25 -0.06
CA GLN A 83 6.05 5.07 -0.79
C GLN A 83 4.65 4.62 -0.37
N SER A 84 4.30 4.70 0.91
CA SER A 84 2.98 4.34 1.44
C SER A 84 1.82 5.06 0.76
N TYR A 85 2.05 6.27 0.23
CA TYR A 85 1.06 7.03 -0.55
C TYR A 85 0.84 6.41 -1.92
N ALA A 86 1.92 6.03 -2.60
CA ALA A 86 1.84 5.29 -3.86
C ALA A 86 1.20 3.92 -3.65
N ASP A 87 1.57 3.22 -2.58
CA ASP A 87 1.00 1.91 -2.23
C ASP A 87 -0.52 2.01 -2.10
N LYS A 88 -1.02 2.97 -1.31
CA LYS A 88 -2.47 3.17 -1.16
C LYS A 88 -3.17 3.47 -2.48
N LEU A 89 -2.59 4.35 -3.32
CA LEU A 89 -3.15 4.65 -4.65
C LEU A 89 -3.20 3.42 -5.55
N VAL A 90 -2.15 2.60 -5.56
CA VAL A 90 -2.10 1.38 -6.38
C VAL A 90 -3.15 0.37 -5.95
N PHE A 91 -3.36 0.19 -4.64
CA PHE A 91 -4.43 -0.68 -4.13
C PHE A 91 -5.83 -0.19 -4.53
N GLU A 92 -6.08 1.12 -4.48
CA GLU A 92 -7.36 1.68 -4.94
C GLU A 92 -7.55 1.56 -6.47
N ILE A 93 -6.47 1.74 -7.25
CA ILE A 93 -6.51 1.48 -8.70
C ILE A 93 -6.87 0.03 -8.96
N ALA A 94 -6.17 -0.91 -8.32
CA ALA A 94 -6.39 -2.34 -8.48
C ALA A 94 -7.82 -2.77 -8.14
N LYS A 95 -8.36 -2.21 -7.06
CA LYS A 95 -9.74 -2.42 -6.64
C LYS A 95 -10.76 -1.88 -7.67
N LYS A 96 -10.49 -0.70 -8.26
CA LYS A 96 -11.36 -0.11 -9.30
C LYS A 96 -11.39 -0.92 -10.60
N VAL A 97 -10.25 -1.50 -10.99
CA VAL A 97 -10.15 -2.28 -12.24
C VAL A 97 -10.32 -3.78 -12.02
N ASP A 98 -10.53 -4.21 -10.78
CA ASP A 98 -10.68 -5.62 -10.36
C ASP A 98 -9.54 -6.52 -10.86
N LEU A 99 -8.31 -6.08 -10.65
CA LEU A 99 -7.10 -6.80 -11.05
C LEU A 99 -6.16 -7.03 -9.86
N PRO A 100 -5.50 -8.21 -9.79
CA PRO A 100 -4.45 -8.44 -8.81
C PRO A 100 -3.21 -7.57 -9.08
N ILE A 101 -2.40 -7.37 -8.05
CA ILE A 101 -1.16 -6.60 -8.12
C ILE A 101 0.03 -7.56 -8.05
N LYS A 102 1.00 -7.36 -8.94
CA LYS A 102 2.33 -7.97 -8.85
C LYS A 102 3.35 -6.91 -8.45
N PHE A 103 3.95 -7.10 -7.27
CA PHE A 103 4.97 -6.20 -6.74
C PHE A 103 6.35 -6.58 -7.27
N ILE A 104 7.10 -5.60 -7.78
CA ILE A 104 8.48 -5.77 -8.26
C ILE A 104 9.29 -4.55 -7.80
N SER A 105 10.33 -4.79 -6.99
CA SER A 105 11.32 -3.76 -6.66
C SER A 105 12.39 -3.70 -7.74
N LEU A 106 12.62 -2.51 -8.30
CA LEU A 106 13.64 -2.25 -9.32
C LEU A 106 15.06 -2.23 -8.76
N SER A 107 15.21 -2.22 -7.43
CA SER A 107 16.49 -2.42 -6.75
C SER A 107 16.91 -3.90 -6.68
N SER A 108 15.99 -4.84 -6.95
CA SER A 108 16.31 -6.27 -6.94
C SER A 108 17.10 -6.71 -8.18
N ALA A 109 18.07 -7.63 -8.02
CA ALA A 109 18.92 -8.09 -9.11
C ALA A 109 18.16 -8.79 -10.27
N ASN A 110 16.95 -9.28 -10.01
CA ASN A 110 16.18 -10.13 -10.95
C ASN A 110 14.93 -9.42 -11.53
N TRP A 111 14.77 -8.12 -11.35
CA TRP A 111 13.55 -7.41 -11.74
C TRP A 111 13.25 -7.52 -13.26
N GLN A 112 14.28 -7.49 -14.10
CA GLN A 112 14.11 -7.61 -15.57
C GLN A 112 13.43 -8.91 -15.98
N LYS A 113 13.86 -10.05 -15.39
CA LYS A 113 13.23 -11.36 -15.64
C LYS A 113 11.78 -11.41 -15.13
N GLN A 114 11.48 -10.72 -14.04
CA GLN A 114 10.13 -10.67 -13.48
C GLN A 114 9.16 -9.88 -14.36
N ILE A 115 9.62 -8.83 -15.03
CA ILE A 115 8.79 -8.02 -15.96
C ILE A 115 8.51 -8.73 -17.27
N THR A 116 9.41 -9.62 -17.73
CA THR A 116 9.29 -10.31 -19.03
C THR A 116 8.15 -11.33 -19.06
N ASN A 117 7.69 -11.81 -17.89
CA ASN A 117 6.56 -12.71 -17.81
C ASN A 117 5.27 -12.01 -18.28
N GLN A 118 4.42 -12.73 -19.02
CA GLN A 118 3.13 -12.20 -19.48
C GLN A 118 2.16 -12.09 -18.32
N PHE A 119 1.80 -10.86 -17.96
CA PHE A 119 0.82 -10.55 -16.92
C PHE A 119 -0.39 -9.82 -17.54
N GLU A 120 -1.14 -10.48 -18.40
CA GLU A 120 -2.24 -9.86 -19.16
C GLU A 120 -3.36 -9.30 -18.27
N ARG A 121 -3.62 -9.95 -17.13
CA ARG A 121 -4.69 -9.60 -16.19
C ARG A 121 -4.14 -9.20 -14.80
N THR A 122 -3.07 -8.43 -14.78
CA THR A 122 -2.40 -8.07 -13.53
C THR A 122 -1.85 -6.65 -13.64
N ILE A 123 -1.95 -5.86 -12.59
CA ILE A 123 -1.22 -4.60 -12.48
C ILE A 123 0.19 -4.92 -11.99
N ILE A 124 1.20 -4.47 -12.71
CA ILE A 124 2.58 -4.55 -12.28
C ILE A 124 2.91 -3.26 -11.53
N TYR A 125 3.22 -3.38 -10.25
CA TYR A 125 3.64 -2.26 -9.43
C TYR A 125 5.15 -2.28 -9.24
N LEU A 126 5.82 -1.24 -9.73
CA LEU A 126 7.28 -1.08 -9.74
C LEU A 126 7.68 -0.05 -8.70
N THR A 127 8.50 -0.44 -7.73
CA THR A 127 9.08 0.46 -6.72
C THR A 127 10.55 0.75 -7.01
N ASP A 128 11.12 1.73 -6.29
CA ASP A 128 12.55 2.11 -6.38
C ASP A 128 13.00 2.65 -7.75
N TYR A 129 12.08 3.23 -8.53
CA TYR A 129 12.37 3.75 -9.87
C TYR A 129 13.46 4.84 -9.87
N HIS A 130 13.50 5.67 -8.82
CA HIS A 130 14.50 6.73 -8.66
C HIS A 130 15.95 6.20 -8.55
N THR A 131 16.14 4.93 -8.18
CA THR A 131 17.47 4.30 -8.06
C THR A 131 18.10 3.93 -9.41
N LEU A 132 17.29 3.89 -10.47
CA LEU A 132 17.76 3.49 -11.80
C LEU A 132 18.54 4.60 -12.51
N LYS A 133 19.57 4.20 -13.25
CA LYS A 133 20.28 5.11 -14.16
C LYS A 133 19.38 5.44 -15.36
N ARG A 134 19.58 6.62 -15.97
CA ARG A 134 18.79 7.14 -17.08
C ARG A 134 18.61 6.14 -18.23
N ASN A 135 19.69 5.56 -18.73
CA ASN A 135 19.65 4.58 -19.81
C ASN A 135 18.83 3.31 -19.48
N VAL A 136 18.80 2.93 -18.19
CA VAL A 136 18.00 1.78 -17.72
C VAL A 136 16.53 2.16 -17.61
N LYS A 137 16.22 3.41 -17.20
CA LYS A 137 14.85 3.95 -17.19
C LYS A 137 14.26 3.92 -18.62
N ASP A 138 15.01 4.38 -19.62
CA ASP A 138 14.56 4.37 -21.02
C ASP A 138 14.28 2.95 -21.54
N GLN A 139 15.11 1.98 -21.16
CA GLN A 139 14.89 0.57 -21.50
C GLN A 139 13.65 0.00 -20.80
N LEU A 140 13.48 0.31 -19.52
CA LEU A 140 12.33 -0.10 -18.75
C LEU A 140 11.03 0.40 -19.37
N ILE A 141 10.96 1.70 -19.70
CA ILE A 141 9.77 2.31 -20.31
C ILE A 141 9.38 1.57 -21.59
N LYS A 142 10.34 1.28 -22.46
CA LYS A 142 10.09 0.52 -23.70
C LYS A 142 9.51 -0.89 -23.44
N GLN A 143 9.92 -1.53 -22.34
CA GLN A 143 9.45 -2.88 -21.97
C GLN A 143 8.05 -2.92 -21.35
N ILE A 144 7.56 -1.78 -20.85
CA ILE A 144 6.28 -1.73 -20.12
C ILE A 144 5.16 -0.97 -20.86
N LEU A 145 5.41 -0.46 -22.08
CA LEU A 145 4.45 0.33 -22.85
C LEU A 145 3.11 -0.37 -23.08
N ASP A 146 3.15 -1.69 -23.30
CA ASP A 146 2.01 -2.57 -23.57
C ASP A 146 1.43 -3.19 -22.28
N LYS A 147 1.97 -2.86 -21.11
CA LYS A 147 1.62 -3.48 -19.83
C LYS A 147 0.89 -2.52 -18.92
N LYS A 148 0.04 -3.05 -18.06
CA LYS A 148 -0.63 -2.28 -17.01
C LYS A 148 0.34 -2.03 -15.85
N CYS A 149 1.28 -1.10 -16.04
CA CYS A 149 2.32 -0.78 -15.07
C CYS A 149 2.02 0.49 -14.30
N VAL A 150 2.20 0.44 -12.99
CA VAL A 150 2.26 1.60 -12.10
C VAL A 150 3.65 1.67 -11.50
N ILE A 151 4.28 2.81 -11.59
CA ILE A 151 5.65 3.05 -11.16
C ILE A 151 5.62 4.01 -9.97
N CYS A 152 6.36 3.71 -8.92
CA CYS A 152 6.59 4.62 -7.79
C CYS A 152 7.98 5.21 -7.87
N SER A 153 8.06 6.55 -7.81
CA SER A 153 9.30 7.30 -7.64
C SER A 153 9.21 8.19 -6.41
N LEU A 154 10.26 8.17 -5.59
CA LEU A 154 10.41 9.08 -4.45
C LEU A 154 11.08 10.40 -4.83
N GLU A 155 11.53 10.50 -6.07
CA GLU A 155 12.12 11.69 -6.65
C GLU A 155 11.37 12.10 -7.91
N SER A 156 11.38 13.39 -8.24
CA SER A 156 10.78 13.89 -9.47
C SER A 156 11.56 13.41 -10.70
N ASP A 157 10.83 13.01 -11.73
CA ASP A 157 11.40 12.65 -13.03
C ASP A 157 10.71 13.45 -14.14
N ASP A 158 11.36 14.55 -14.54
CA ASP A 158 10.83 15.45 -15.58
C ASP A 158 10.96 14.87 -17.00
N GLU A 159 11.75 13.82 -17.17
CA GLU A 159 11.97 13.15 -18.45
C GLU A 159 10.93 12.05 -18.73
N PHE A 160 10.13 11.69 -17.74
CA PHE A 160 9.07 10.70 -17.93
C PHE A 160 7.95 11.24 -18.83
N THR A 161 7.80 10.67 -20.02
CA THR A 161 6.93 11.18 -21.10
C THR A 161 5.47 10.73 -21.04
N HIS A 162 5.13 9.77 -20.17
CA HIS A 162 3.78 9.23 -20.05
C HIS A 162 3.00 9.90 -18.91
N LYS A 163 1.86 9.32 -18.54
CA LYS A 163 1.01 9.87 -17.47
C LYS A 163 1.70 9.85 -16.12
N LYS A 164 1.63 10.99 -15.44
CA LYS A 164 2.26 11.23 -14.16
C LYS A 164 1.25 11.80 -13.17
N VAL A 165 1.31 11.33 -11.94
CA VAL A 165 0.57 11.86 -10.79
C VAL A 165 1.57 12.23 -9.72
N VAL A 166 1.54 13.47 -9.27
CA VAL A 166 2.35 13.94 -8.14
C VAL A 166 1.46 13.97 -6.91
N PHE A 167 1.84 13.21 -5.90
CA PHE A 167 1.09 13.09 -4.67
C PHE A 167 2.01 13.20 -3.45
N ASN A 168 2.15 14.40 -2.94
CA ASN A 168 2.98 14.68 -1.78
C ASN A 168 2.13 14.91 -0.53
N SER A 169 2.58 14.37 0.59
CA SER A 169 1.98 14.63 1.89
C SER A 169 2.04 16.12 2.22
N LYS A 170 0.90 16.69 2.60
CA LYS A 170 0.85 18.03 3.20
C LYS A 170 1.42 18.05 4.63
N ASN A 171 1.42 16.89 5.29
CA ASN A 171 2.01 16.70 6.61
C ASN A 171 3.43 16.16 6.45
N LYS A 172 4.42 16.96 6.79
CA LYS A 172 5.81 16.52 6.97
C LYS A 172 5.93 15.65 8.23
N SER A 173 5.23 14.51 8.29
CA SER A 173 5.55 13.48 9.28
C SER A 173 6.93 12.91 8.93
N LEU A 174 7.72 12.63 9.95
CA LEU A 174 9.07 12.10 9.81
C LEU A 174 9.07 10.83 8.97
N ASP A 175 9.53 10.95 7.74
CA ASP A 175 9.85 9.79 6.93
C ASP A 175 11.22 9.25 7.35
N HIS A 176 11.24 8.05 7.87
CA HIS A 176 12.48 7.38 8.26
C HIS A 176 13.34 6.96 7.05
N SER A 177 12.81 7.09 5.83
CA SER A 177 13.53 6.74 4.59
C SER A 177 14.42 7.87 4.04
N GLN A 178 14.19 9.12 4.45
CA GLN A 178 15.01 10.25 4.02
C GLN A 178 15.99 10.69 5.12
N ILE A 179 17.26 10.77 4.76
CA ILE A 179 18.28 11.37 5.65
C ILE A 179 18.06 12.87 5.66
N MET A 180 17.42 13.37 6.71
CA MET A 180 17.24 14.80 6.95
C MET A 180 18.50 15.40 7.56
N SER A 181 18.75 16.70 7.32
CA SER A 181 19.75 17.38 8.10
C SER A 181 19.37 17.36 9.60
N ILE A 182 20.36 17.34 10.49
CA ILE A 182 20.12 17.36 11.94
C ILE A 182 19.22 18.54 12.34
N ASN A 183 19.38 19.68 11.68
CA ASN A 183 18.59 20.88 11.96
C ASN A 183 17.14 20.71 11.53
N ASP A 184 16.88 20.13 10.35
CA ASP A 184 15.52 19.86 9.86
C ASP A 184 14.84 18.80 10.69
N TYR A 185 15.58 17.76 11.12
CA TYR A 185 15.07 16.74 12.03
C TYR A 185 14.61 17.37 13.35
N ILE A 186 15.47 18.18 13.99
CA ILE A 186 15.12 18.86 15.25
C ILE A 186 13.95 19.81 15.03
N LYS A 187 13.92 20.56 13.93
CA LYS A 187 12.81 21.46 13.60
C LYS A 187 11.49 20.70 13.53
N THR A 188 11.48 19.60 12.81
CA THR A 188 10.27 18.76 12.62
C THR A 188 9.81 18.15 13.94
N ILE A 189 10.71 17.56 14.72
CA ILE A 189 10.36 16.99 16.05
C ILE A 189 9.79 18.05 16.98
N VAL A 190 10.42 19.22 17.06
CA VAL A 190 9.96 20.27 17.97
C VAL A 190 8.58 20.79 17.55
N ILE A 191 8.34 21.05 16.26
CA ILE A 191 7.05 21.53 15.77
C ILE A 191 5.94 20.51 16.04
N ASN A 192 6.18 19.22 15.76
CA ASN A 192 5.17 18.18 15.90
C ASN A 192 4.83 17.83 17.33
N HIS A 193 5.78 18.01 18.27
CA HIS A 193 5.62 17.53 19.63
C HIS A 193 5.54 18.63 20.69
N GLN A 194 5.75 19.91 20.35
CA GLN A 194 5.72 21.02 21.32
C GLN A 194 4.36 21.21 22.03
N ASN A 195 3.25 20.76 21.42
CA ASN A 195 1.93 20.83 22.02
C ASN A 195 1.70 19.68 23.02
N ARG A 196 2.47 18.59 22.91
CA ARG A 196 2.32 17.37 23.71
C ARG A 196 3.32 17.32 24.87
N TYR A 197 4.53 17.85 24.66
CA TYR A 197 5.62 17.76 25.63
C TYR A 197 6.21 19.14 25.92
N PRO A 198 6.48 19.47 27.21
CA PRO A 198 7.22 20.67 27.57
C PRO A 198 8.68 20.59 27.13
N ASP A 199 9.34 21.75 26.99
CA ASP A 199 10.73 21.82 26.50
C ASP A 199 11.72 21.02 27.36
N THR A 200 11.43 20.84 28.65
CA THR A 200 12.22 19.99 29.56
C THR A 200 12.18 18.52 29.14
N GLU A 201 11.04 18.02 28.72
CA GLU A 201 10.86 16.65 28.28
C GLU A 201 11.37 16.48 26.84
N LEU A 202 11.10 17.43 25.94
CA LEU A 202 11.61 17.42 24.57
C LEU A 202 13.14 17.41 24.53
N SER A 203 13.79 18.23 25.36
CA SER A 203 15.24 18.28 25.41
C SER A 203 15.84 16.93 25.86
N LYS A 204 15.24 16.28 26.87
CA LYS A 204 15.65 14.95 27.33
C LYS A 204 15.51 13.88 26.23
N ARG A 205 14.37 13.87 25.54
CA ARG A 205 14.10 12.91 24.46
C ARG A 205 15.01 13.12 23.25
N LEU A 206 15.40 14.36 22.98
CA LEU A 206 16.37 14.71 21.93
C LEU A 206 17.83 14.50 22.35
N GLY A 207 18.10 14.15 23.60
CA GLY A 207 19.47 13.97 24.12
C GLY A 207 20.29 15.26 24.20
N ILE A 208 19.63 16.43 24.27
CA ILE A 208 20.29 17.76 24.33
C ILE A 208 19.89 18.52 25.59
N SER A 209 20.71 19.51 25.98
CA SER A 209 20.35 20.38 27.09
C SER A 209 19.15 21.30 26.75
N ARG A 210 18.40 21.72 27.78
CA ARG A 210 17.30 22.69 27.62
C ARG A 210 17.79 24.00 26.99
N LYS A 211 19.01 24.43 27.34
CA LYS A 211 19.65 25.64 26.76
C LYS A 211 19.91 25.42 25.26
N SER A 212 20.45 24.29 24.88
CA SER A 212 20.69 23.94 23.47
C SER A 212 19.40 23.86 22.65
N LEU A 213 18.32 23.33 23.24
CA LEU A 213 17.01 23.33 22.59
C LEU A 213 16.48 24.74 22.35
N TRP A 214 16.63 25.65 23.35
CA TRP A 214 16.24 27.03 23.24
C TRP A 214 17.03 27.76 22.13
N GLU A 215 18.37 27.58 22.10
CA GLU A 215 19.23 28.16 21.05
C GLU A 215 18.85 27.66 19.65
N LYS A 216 18.54 26.37 19.53
CA LYS A 216 18.07 25.77 18.26
C LYS A 216 16.70 26.30 17.85
N ARG A 217 15.74 26.48 18.77
CA ARG A 217 14.46 27.13 18.48
C ARG A 217 14.68 28.53 17.90
N LYS A 218 15.54 29.32 18.53
CA LYS A 218 15.86 30.68 18.06
C LYS A 218 16.49 30.66 16.68
N LYS A 219 17.47 29.77 16.44
CA LYS A 219 18.18 29.66 15.17
C LYS A 219 17.27 29.17 14.04
N LEU A 220 16.31 28.31 14.32
CA LEU A 220 15.41 27.68 13.35
C LEU A 220 14.06 28.38 13.23
N GLU A 221 13.89 29.53 13.89
CA GLU A 221 12.68 30.35 13.89
C GLU A 221 11.41 29.57 14.29
N ILE A 222 11.52 28.76 15.34
CA ILE A 222 10.40 27.95 15.83
C ILE A 222 9.72 28.70 16.97
N ASP A 223 8.56 29.27 16.70
CA ASP A 223 7.75 29.95 17.71
C ASP A 223 7.22 28.97 18.76
N LYS A 224 7.25 29.41 20.02
CA LYS A 224 6.64 28.68 21.12
C LYS A 224 5.16 28.96 21.09
N LYS A 225 4.33 28.01 20.68
CA LYS A 225 2.89 28.11 20.86
C LYS A 225 2.60 28.15 22.37
N LYS A 226 1.90 29.18 22.80
CA LYS A 226 1.37 29.34 24.17
C LYS A 226 0.29 28.31 24.46
#